data_4e591eeb06f8e7fbe399ee7b5a765a1c
#
_entry.id   4e591eeb06f8e7fbe399ee7b5a765a1c
#
_cell.length_a   1.000
_cell.length_b   1.000
_cell.length_c   1.000
_cell.angle_alpha   90.00
_cell.angle_beta   90.00
_cell.angle_gamma   90.00
#
_symmetry.space_group_name_H-M   'P 1'
#
loop_
_entity.id
_entity.type
_entity.pdbx_description
1 polymer ?
#
loop_
_entity_poly.entity_id
_entity_poly.type
_entity_poly.pdbx_seq_one_letter_code
_entity_poly.pdbx_strand_id
1 'polypeptide(L)'
;LAGGEFPVPVAQDRDGAISVTFKPYGVGLGFTPVVMSKGRISLRVSTEVSELSNDGAVRLGDRAITNANGQVIDVVRGLTIPALNVRRAETTVEMPSGGSLMMAGLIRESSKQAIEGIPGAKDLPVLGSLFRSRDFFNNETELVVIITPYLVKPTTLDKMKTPADGVHNPNDLEAILLGRLNAKAKPSGDQKGIKGPFGFKLD
;
A
#
# COMPACT_ATOMS: atom_id res chain seq x y z
N LEU A 1 1.52 5.58 -5.89
CA LEU A 1 0.60 5.39 -4.79
C LEU A 1 0.31 3.91 -4.62
N ALA A 2 0.48 3.37 -3.42
CA ALA A 2 0.08 2.02 -3.05
C ALA A 2 -0.95 2.12 -1.92
N GLY A 3 -2.18 1.67 -2.14
CA GLY A 3 -3.26 1.79 -1.17
C GLY A 3 -4.61 1.47 -1.78
N GLY A 4 -5.66 2.06 -1.23
CA GLY A 4 -7.03 1.92 -1.68
C GLY A 4 -7.71 3.27 -1.82
N GLU A 5 -8.99 3.23 -2.07
CA GLU A 5 -9.85 4.40 -2.11
C GLU A 5 -11.05 4.17 -1.17
N PHE A 6 -11.50 5.22 -0.52
CA PHE A 6 -12.70 5.17 0.30
C PHE A 6 -13.72 6.22 -0.15
N PRO A 7 -15.02 5.91 -0.09
CA PRO A 7 -16.07 6.81 -0.50
C PRO A 7 -16.32 7.88 0.56
N VAL A 8 -16.33 9.15 0.13
CA VAL A 8 -16.69 10.30 0.95
C VAL A 8 -17.96 10.91 0.38
N PRO A 9 -19.05 10.99 1.14
CA PRO A 9 -20.26 11.65 0.68
C PRO A 9 -20.01 13.16 0.54
N VAL A 10 -20.37 13.71 -0.60
CA VAL A 10 -20.17 15.15 -0.92
C VAL A 10 -21.46 15.93 -1.01
N ALA A 11 -22.56 15.28 -1.36
CA ALA A 11 -23.86 15.90 -1.45
C ALA A 11 -24.98 14.88 -1.24
N GLN A 12 -26.12 15.37 -0.75
CA GLN A 12 -27.37 14.62 -0.69
C GLN A 12 -28.42 15.39 -1.49
N ASP A 13 -29.04 14.72 -2.44
CA ASP A 13 -30.11 15.28 -3.25
C ASP A 13 -31.45 15.32 -2.45
N ARG A 14 -32.42 16.08 -2.95
CA ARG A 14 -33.76 16.17 -2.34
C ARG A 14 -34.48 14.83 -2.25
N ASP A 15 -34.17 13.92 -3.14
CA ASP A 15 -34.72 12.56 -3.19
C ASP A 15 -33.97 11.58 -2.27
N GLY A 16 -33.03 12.06 -1.46
CA GLY A 16 -32.27 11.24 -0.52
C GLY A 16 -31.06 10.49 -1.13
N ALA A 17 -30.79 10.66 -2.43
CA ALA A 17 -29.63 10.09 -3.08
C ALA A 17 -28.34 10.75 -2.58
N ILE A 18 -27.34 9.96 -2.23
CA ILE A 18 -26.04 10.42 -1.73
C ILE A 18 -25.02 10.32 -2.85
N SER A 19 -24.46 11.46 -3.26
CA SER A 19 -23.32 11.51 -4.16
C SER A 19 -22.04 11.28 -3.37
N VAL A 20 -21.16 10.38 -3.85
CA VAL A 20 -19.89 10.04 -3.21
C VAL A 20 -18.71 10.39 -4.12
N THR A 21 -17.63 10.86 -3.50
CA THR A 21 -16.33 11.02 -4.16
C THR A 21 -15.35 10.08 -3.51
N PHE A 22 -14.61 9.32 -4.32
CA PHE A 22 -13.57 8.43 -3.82
C PHE A 22 -12.30 9.22 -3.52
N LYS A 23 -11.77 9.03 -2.32
CA LYS A 23 -10.50 9.61 -1.86
C LYS A 23 -9.47 8.50 -1.69
N PRO A 24 -8.28 8.62 -2.30
CA PRO A 24 -7.23 7.65 -2.12
C PRO A 24 -6.64 7.73 -0.71
N TYR A 25 -6.24 6.58 -0.18
CA TYR A 25 -5.46 6.44 1.05
C TYR A 25 -4.39 5.38 0.87
N GLY A 26 -3.35 5.41 1.71
CA GLY A 26 -2.23 4.47 1.66
C GLY A 26 -0.88 5.18 1.61
N VAL A 27 0.09 4.57 0.94
CA VAL A 27 1.46 5.08 0.83
C VAL A 27 1.65 5.73 -0.54
N GLY A 28 1.97 7.01 -0.54
CA GLY A 28 2.33 7.80 -1.70
C GLY A 28 3.81 8.13 -1.72
N LEU A 29 4.46 7.97 -2.86
CA LEU A 29 5.82 8.40 -3.11
C LEU A 29 5.86 9.23 -4.38
N GLY A 30 6.27 10.49 -4.25
CA GLY A 30 6.56 11.40 -5.34
C GLY A 30 8.05 11.71 -5.39
N PHE A 31 8.63 11.73 -6.59
CA PHE A 31 10.01 12.15 -6.77
C PHE A 31 10.17 12.97 -8.04
N THR A 32 11.00 14.00 -7.95
CA THR A 32 11.33 14.86 -9.10
C THR A 32 12.83 14.96 -9.20
N PRO A 33 13.46 14.27 -10.18
CA PRO A 33 14.89 14.33 -10.40
C PRO A 33 15.25 15.51 -11.32
N VAL A 34 16.36 16.19 -11.01
CA VAL A 34 16.99 17.18 -11.87
C VAL A 34 18.45 16.78 -12.05
N VAL A 35 18.85 16.53 -13.30
CA VAL A 35 20.23 16.18 -13.60
C VAL A 35 21.09 17.46 -13.64
N MET A 36 22.10 17.50 -12.80
CA MET A 36 23.07 18.57 -12.73
C MET A 36 24.35 18.22 -13.50
N SER A 37 25.23 19.19 -13.66
CA SER A 37 26.56 18.96 -14.26
C SER A 37 27.36 17.90 -13.49
N LYS A 38 28.20 17.14 -14.18
CA LYS A 38 29.10 16.11 -13.61
C LYS A 38 28.41 14.85 -13.04
N GLY A 39 27.23 14.46 -13.56
CA GLY A 39 26.56 13.22 -13.14
C GLY A 39 25.97 13.24 -11.73
N ARG A 40 25.76 14.43 -11.18
CA ARG A 40 25.03 14.65 -9.93
C ARG A 40 23.54 14.81 -10.24
N ILE A 41 22.72 14.27 -9.36
CA ILE A 41 21.28 14.32 -9.48
C ILE A 41 20.74 15.01 -8.23
N SER A 42 20.03 16.12 -8.42
CA SER A 42 19.23 16.75 -7.38
C SER A 42 17.86 16.08 -7.39
N LEU A 43 17.47 15.49 -6.28
CA LEU A 43 16.25 14.72 -6.15
C LEU A 43 15.36 15.35 -5.06
N ARG A 44 14.20 15.83 -5.46
CA ARG A 44 13.13 16.20 -4.53
C ARG A 44 12.25 14.99 -4.32
N VAL A 45 12.10 14.59 -3.06
CA VAL A 45 11.32 13.42 -2.63
C VAL A 45 10.21 13.88 -1.71
N SER A 46 9.00 13.44 -1.98
CA SER A 46 7.82 13.66 -1.16
C SER A 46 7.19 12.31 -0.85
N THR A 47 7.09 11.98 0.42
CA THR A 47 6.41 10.77 0.90
C THR A 47 5.14 11.17 1.64
N GLU A 48 4.09 10.41 1.42
CA GLU A 48 2.80 10.58 2.11
C GLU A 48 2.30 9.21 2.56
N VAL A 49 1.91 9.13 3.84
CA VAL A 49 1.23 7.97 4.39
C VAL A 49 -0.11 8.43 4.94
N SER A 50 -1.18 7.85 4.44
CA SER A 50 -2.54 8.14 4.89
C SER A 50 -3.24 6.86 5.33
N GLU A 51 -3.82 6.90 6.52
CA GLU A 51 -4.53 5.79 7.15
C GLU A 51 -5.94 6.21 7.53
N LEU A 52 -6.89 5.30 7.35
CA LEU A 52 -8.26 5.49 7.84
C LEU A 52 -8.27 5.35 9.35
N SER A 53 -8.92 6.30 10.03
CA SER A 53 -9.07 6.31 11.48
C SER A 53 -10.52 6.50 11.87
N ASN A 54 -10.92 5.79 12.93
CA ASN A 54 -12.21 6.04 13.57
C ASN A 54 -12.15 7.21 14.55
N ASP A 55 -10.94 7.61 14.95
CA ASP A 55 -10.73 8.81 15.76
C ASP A 55 -10.95 10.05 14.89
N GLY A 56 -11.92 10.87 15.26
CA GLY A 56 -12.36 11.99 14.44
C GLY A 56 -13.35 11.65 13.33
N ALA A 57 -13.84 10.41 13.28
CA ALA A 57 -14.89 10.02 12.33
C ALA A 57 -16.17 10.84 12.56
N VAL A 58 -16.76 11.29 11.45
CA VAL A 58 -18.01 12.05 11.48
C VAL A 58 -19.19 11.11 11.24
N ARG A 59 -20.20 11.19 12.11
CA ARG A 59 -21.46 10.47 11.94
C ARG A 59 -22.52 11.42 11.43
N LEU A 60 -23.17 11.03 10.35
CA LEU A 60 -24.22 11.80 9.70
C LEU A 60 -25.54 11.05 9.81
N GLY A 61 -26.60 11.75 10.30
CA GLY A 61 -27.95 11.23 10.25
C GLY A 61 -28.32 10.23 11.34
N ASP A 62 -27.66 10.25 12.49
CA ASP A 62 -28.14 9.52 13.67
C ASP A 62 -29.57 9.99 14.02
N ARG A 63 -30.50 9.06 14.02
CA ARG A 63 -31.91 9.35 14.33
C ARG A 63 -32.34 8.55 15.53
N ALA A 64 -32.71 9.24 16.60
CA ALA A 64 -33.35 8.63 17.74
C ALA A 64 -34.79 8.23 17.42
N ILE A 65 -35.15 7.00 17.67
CA ILE A 65 -36.54 6.53 17.67
C ILE A 65 -37.08 6.71 19.06
N THR A 66 -38.11 7.54 19.20
CA THR A 66 -38.75 7.79 20.49
C THR A 66 -40.14 7.16 20.55
N ASN A 67 -40.53 6.68 21.75
CA ASN A 67 -41.89 6.22 21.99
C ASN A 67 -42.86 7.42 22.13
N ALA A 68 -44.15 7.13 22.26
CA ALA A 68 -45.19 8.16 22.47
C ALA A 68 -44.97 9.04 23.69
N ASN A 69 -44.18 8.59 24.65
CA ASN A 69 -43.83 9.30 25.88
C ASN A 69 -42.52 10.12 25.76
N GLY A 70 -41.94 10.23 24.59
CA GLY A 70 -40.71 10.99 24.35
C GLY A 70 -39.42 10.30 24.80
N GLN A 71 -39.48 9.03 25.24
CA GLN A 71 -38.28 8.27 25.60
C GLN A 71 -37.62 7.64 24.36
N VAL A 72 -36.32 7.74 24.27
CA VAL A 72 -35.53 7.10 23.22
C VAL A 72 -35.54 5.59 23.44
N ILE A 73 -36.13 4.85 22.49
CA ILE A 73 -36.22 3.38 22.51
C ILE A 73 -35.11 2.74 21.69
N ASP A 74 -34.68 3.43 20.63
CA ASP A 74 -33.62 2.94 19.77
C ASP A 74 -32.94 4.12 19.02
N VAL A 75 -31.74 3.89 18.54
CA VAL A 75 -30.99 4.86 17.72
C VAL A 75 -30.62 4.21 16.40
N VAL A 76 -31.27 4.65 15.34
CA VAL A 76 -30.82 4.29 13.99
C VAL A 76 -29.51 5.03 13.71
N ARG A 77 -28.45 4.25 13.61
CA ARG A 77 -27.12 4.81 13.32
C ARG A 77 -27.05 5.22 11.87
N GLY A 78 -26.64 6.46 11.68
CA GLY A 78 -26.38 7.01 10.35
C GLY A 78 -25.08 6.55 9.74
N LEU A 79 -24.73 7.17 8.61
CA LEU A 79 -23.47 6.92 7.91
C LEU A 79 -22.28 7.42 8.72
N THR A 80 -21.30 6.56 8.96
CA THR A 80 -20.04 6.93 9.59
C THR A 80 -18.98 7.15 8.52
N ILE A 81 -18.41 8.35 8.48
CA ILE A 81 -17.31 8.71 7.58
C ILE A 81 -16.03 8.67 8.39
N PRO A 82 -15.08 7.78 8.09
CA PRO A 82 -13.81 7.73 8.79
C PRO A 82 -12.99 8.99 8.54
N ALA A 83 -12.17 9.36 9.50
CA ALA A 83 -11.16 10.40 9.33
C ALA A 83 -9.92 9.83 8.63
N LEU A 84 -9.11 10.72 8.05
CA LEU A 84 -7.81 10.39 7.47
C LEU A 84 -6.70 10.96 8.36
N ASN A 85 -5.84 10.07 8.85
CA ASN A 85 -4.57 10.45 9.44
C ASN A 85 -3.52 10.51 8.34
N VAL A 86 -3.03 11.70 8.04
CA VAL A 86 -2.05 11.92 6.96
C VAL A 86 -0.71 12.34 7.57
N ARG A 87 0.37 11.70 7.13
CA ARG A 87 1.74 12.04 7.47
C ARG A 87 2.52 12.26 6.20
N ARG A 88 3.20 13.40 6.11
CA ARG A 88 3.99 13.80 4.95
C ARG A 88 5.41 14.12 5.37
N ALA A 89 6.36 13.72 4.53
CA ALA A 89 7.74 14.16 4.62
C ALA A 89 8.22 14.58 3.24
N GLU A 90 8.89 15.71 3.16
CA GLU A 90 9.45 16.23 1.93
C GLU A 90 10.89 16.65 2.16
N THR A 91 11.77 16.27 1.23
CA THR A 91 13.18 16.64 1.28
C THR A 91 13.74 16.80 -0.12
N THR A 92 14.83 17.56 -0.24
CA THR A 92 15.61 17.70 -1.47
C THR A 92 17.06 17.38 -1.15
N VAL A 93 17.63 16.42 -1.88
CA VAL A 93 19.01 15.99 -1.71
C VAL A 93 19.72 15.92 -3.04
N GLU A 94 21.04 16.13 -3.00
CA GLU A 94 21.91 15.92 -4.14
C GLU A 94 22.76 14.68 -3.92
N MET A 95 22.76 13.80 -4.92
CA MET A 95 23.53 12.56 -4.87
C MET A 95 24.12 12.20 -6.23
N PRO A 96 25.22 11.42 -6.25
CA PRO A 96 25.75 10.87 -7.50
C PRO A 96 24.80 9.79 -8.04
N SER A 97 24.87 9.52 -9.33
CA SER A 97 24.18 8.37 -9.95
C SER A 97 24.63 7.07 -9.29
N GLY A 98 23.67 6.24 -8.86
CA GLY A 98 23.91 5.01 -8.10
C GLY A 98 24.04 5.20 -6.58
N GLY A 99 24.03 6.44 -6.07
CA GLY A 99 23.93 6.72 -4.65
C GLY A 99 22.54 6.38 -4.11
N SER A 100 22.45 5.93 -2.86
CA SER A 100 21.18 5.58 -2.21
C SER A 100 20.85 6.56 -1.09
N LEU A 101 19.59 6.98 -1.02
CA LEU A 101 19.02 7.73 0.08
C LEU A 101 18.05 6.83 0.82
N MET A 102 18.26 6.68 2.12
CA MET A 102 17.29 6.07 3.02
C MET A 102 16.59 7.18 3.80
N MET A 103 15.29 7.27 3.65
CA MET A 103 14.44 8.11 4.49
C MET A 103 13.90 7.23 5.60
N ALA A 104 14.25 7.54 6.84
CA ALA A 104 13.65 6.90 8.00
C ALA A 104 12.14 7.12 7.94
N GLY A 105 11.42 6.01 7.93
CA GLY A 105 10.00 6.04 7.72
C GLY A 105 9.22 6.29 8.98
N LEU A 106 8.00 5.86 8.96
CA LEU A 106 7.04 5.96 10.01
C LEU A 106 7.12 4.72 10.88
N ILE A 107 7.36 4.93 12.17
CA ILE A 107 7.19 3.89 13.18
C ILE A 107 5.88 4.17 13.92
N ARG A 108 5.02 3.17 14.00
CA ARG A 108 3.81 3.20 14.79
C ARG A 108 3.78 1.96 15.67
N GLU A 109 3.74 2.17 16.95
CA GLU A 109 3.54 1.13 17.94
C GLU A 109 2.22 1.38 18.66
N SER A 110 1.39 0.36 18.75
CA SER A 110 0.13 0.38 19.51
C SER A 110 0.06 -0.86 20.36
N SER A 111 0.22 -0.68 21.66
CA SER A 111 0.11 -1.74 22.64
C SER A 111 -1.15 -1.54 23.49
N LYS A 112 -1.99 -2.57 23.56
CA LYS A 112 -3.18 -2.60 24.39
C LYS A 112 -3.14 -3.82 25.28
N GLN A 113 -3.27 -3.60 26.56
CA GLN A 113 -3.34 -4.67 27.53
C GLN A 113 -4.62 -4.52 28.35
N ALA A 114 -5.47 -5.52 28.32
CA ALA A 114 -6.66 -5.62 29.16
C ALA A 114 -6.51 -6.81 30.11
N ILE A 115 -6.85 -6.60 31.37
CA ILE A 115 -6.86 -7.65 32.37
C ILE A 115 -8.28 -7.72 32.92
N GLU A 116 -8.96 -8.82 32.63
CA GLU A 116 -10.30 -9.11 33.17
C GLU A 116 -10.19 -10.21 34.19
N GLY A 117 -10.98 -10.11 35.24
CA GLY A 117 -10.99 -11.13 36.33
C GLY A 117 -12.10 -10.91 37.34
N ILE A 118 -12.33 -11.93 38.12
CA ILE A 118 -13.33 -11.90 39.19
C ILE A 118 -12.88 -10.95 40.30
N PRO A 119 -13.68 -9.92 40.65
CA PRO A 119 -13.32 -9.00 41.71
C PRO A 119 -13.00 -9.72 43.04
N GLY A 120 -11.88 -9.38 43.69
CA GLY A 120 -11.40 -10.00 44.90
C GLY A 120 -10.58 -11.28 44.71
N ALA A 121 -10.91 -12.14 43.74
CA ALA A 121 -10.14 -13.35 43.47
C ALA A 121 -8.89 -13.08 42.63
N LYS A 122 -8.94 -12.09 41.72
CA LYS A 122 -7.82 -11.70 40.86
C LYS A 122 -6.62 -11.12 41.63
N ASP A 123 -6.85 -10.60 42.83
CA ASP A 123 -5.85 -9.91 43.66
C ASP A 123 -5.18 -10.83 44.69
N LEU A 124 -5.55 -12.12 44.72
CA LEU A 124 -4.94 -13.10 45.64
C LEU A 124 -3.49 -13.37 45.25
N PRO A 125 -2.57 -13.38 46.21
CA PRO A 125 -1.19 -13.78 45.95
C PRO A 125 -1.14 -15.23 45.46
N VAL A 126 -0.33 -15.51 44.42
CA VAL A 126 -0.12 -16.82 43.79
C VAL A 126 -1.34 -17.34 43.00
N LEU A 127 -2.52 -17.36 43.61
CA LEU A 127 -3.74 -17.91 42.97
C LEU A 127 -4.48 -16.94 42.09
N GLY A 128 -4.24 -15.63 42.20
CA GLY A 128 -4.88 -14.61 41.37
C GLY A 128 -4.69 -14.76 39.88
N SER A 129 -3.59 -15.41 39.48
CA SER A 129 -3.30 -15.72 38.05
C SER A 129 -4.31 -16.70 37.44
N LEU A 130 -4.95 -17.55 38.22
CA LEU A 130 -5.96 -18.52 37.75
C LEU A 130 -7.34 -17.87 37.53
N PHE A 131 -7.59 -16.70 38.15
CA PHE A 131 -8.87 -15.99 38.10
C PHE A 131 -8.85 -14.72 37.27
N ARG A 132 -7.76 -14.51 36.48
CA ARG A 132 -7.63 -13.39 35.56
C ARG A 132 -7.39 -13.84 34.14
N SER A 133 -8.09 -13.26 33.20
CA SER A 133 -7.79 -13.33 31.77
C SER A 133 -6.97 -12.12 31.41
N ARG A 134 -5.93 -12.33 30.61
CA ARG A 134 -5.07 -11.27 30.09
C ARG A 134 -5.18 -11.25 28.60
N ASP A 135 -5.69 -10.15 28.08
CA ASP A 135 -5.70 -9.85 26.65
C ASP A 135 -4.57 -8.87 26.33
N PHE A 136 -3.67 -9.28 25.47
CA PHE A 136 -2.52 -8.49 25.06
C PHE A 136 -2.51 -8.37 23.55
N PHE A 137 -2.59 -7.14 23.07
CA PHE A 137 -2.52 -6.80 21.65
C PHE A 137 -1.37 -5.84 21.44
N ASN A 138 -0.42 -6.22 20.61
CA ASN A 138 0.66 -5.35 20.15
C ASN A 138 0.65 -5.29 18.63
N ASN A 139 0.55 -4.08 18.09
CA ASN A 139 0.62 -3.83 16.65
C ASN A 139 1.72 -2.82 16.39
N GLU A 140 2.71 -3.26 15.64
CA GLU A 140 3.87 -2.47 15.27
C GLU A 140 3.93 -2.39 13.74
N THR A 141 4.08 -1.18 13.23
CA THR A 141 4.20 -0.93 11.79
C THR A 141 5.36 -0.01 11.54
N GLU A 142 6.26 -0.44 10.67
CA GLU A 142 7.40 0.35 10.22
C GLU A 142 7.36 0.52 8.70
N LEU A 143 7.60 1.74 8.24
CA LEU A 143 7.77 2.07 6.83
C LEU A 143 9.16 2.63 6.59
N VAL A 144 9.92 2.02 5.69
CA VAL A 144 11.23 2.51 5.25
C VAL A 144 11.19 2.75 3.75
N VAL A 145 11.67 3.93 3.33
CA VAL A 145 11.77 4.31 1.91
C VAL A 145 13.23 4.41 1.52
N ILE A 146 13.65 3.62 0.52
CA ILE A 146 15.00 3.65 -0.03
C ILE A 146 14.91 4.03 -1.49
N ILE A 147 15.65 5.06 -1.90
CA ILE A 147 15.65 5.60 -3.26
C ILE A 147 17.07 5.60 -3.81
N THR A 148 17.23 5.01 -5.00
CA THR A 148 18.53 4.96 -5.69
C THR A 148 18.34 5.43 -7.13
N PRO A 149 18.67 6.68 -7.49
CA PRO A 149 18.56 7.19 -8.84
C PRO A 149 19.74 6.76 -9.70
N TYR A 150 19.45 6.36 -10.94
CA TYR A 150 20.44 6.03 -11.96
C TYR A 150 20.30 6.96 -13.17
N LEU A 151 21.42 7.50 -13.62
CA LEU A 151 21.45 8.21 -14.90
C LEU A 151 21.60 7.21 -16.04
N VAL A 152 20.58 7.12 -16.88
CA VAL A 152 20.55 6.22 -18.03
C VAL A 152 20.67 7.02 -19.33
N LYS A 153 21.30 6.42 -20.35
CA LYS A 153 21.35 7.00 -21.68
C LYS A 153 20.09 6.61 -22.44
N PRO A 154 19.45 7.54 -23.17
CA PRO A 154 18.32 7.19 -24.01
C PRO A 154 18.77 6.19 -25.08
N THR A 155 17.91 5.24 -25.40
CA THR A 155 18.12 4.27 -26.47
C THR A 155 16.97 4.31 -27.47
N THR A 156 17.23 3.88 -28.71
CA THR A 156 16.18 3.78 -29.71
C THR A 156 15.38 2.50 -29.57
N LEU A 157 14.15 2.51 -30.06
CA LEU A 157 13.21 1.40 -29.97
C LEU A 157 13.80 0.09 -30.53
N ASP A 158 14.56 0.18 -31.61
CA ASP A 158 15.20 -0.96 -32.28
C ASP A 158 16.23 -1.71 -31.42
N LYS A 159 16.73 -1.06 -30.36
CA LYS A 159 17.67 -1.66 -29.38
C LYS A 159 17.00 -2.20 -28.15
N MET A 160 15.72 -1.92 -27.98
CA MET A 160 14.93 -2.46 -26.88
C MET A 160 14.47 -3.86 -27.23
N LYS A 161 14.83 -4.83 -26.41
CA LYS A 161 14.34 -6.21 -26.52
C LYS A 161 13.26 -6.42 -25.48
N THR A 162 12.12 -6.87 -25.93
CA THR A 162 11.04 -7.30 -25.05
C THR A 162 11.24 -8.78 -24.67
N PRO A 163 10.69 -9.24 -23.54
CA PRO A 163 10.72 -10.67 -23.19
C PRO A 163 10.11 -11.57 -24.27
N ALA A 164 9.23 -11.03 -25.13
CA ALA A 164 8.58 -11.74 -26.21
C ALA A 164 9.43 -11.86 -27.48
N ASP A 165 10.45 -11.00 -27.67
CA ASP A 165 11.26 -10.96 -28.90
C ASP A 165 12.12 -12.23 -29.12
N GLY A 166 12.26 -13.06 -28.10
CA GLY A 166 12.98 -14.33 -28.17
C GLY A 166 12.09 -15.57 -28.28
N VAL A 167 10.77 -15.38 -28.37
CA VAL A 167 9.78 -16.46 -28.34
C VAL A 167 8.89 -16.35 -29.56
N HIS A 168 8.68 -17.46 -30.27
CA HIS A 168 7.68 -17.55 -31.34
C HIS A 168 6.78 -18.76 -31.12
N ASN A 169 5.63 -18.74 -31.75
CA ASN A 169 4.73 -19.89 -31.72
C ASN A 169 5.42 -21.08 -32.41
N PRO A 170 5.44 -22.26 -31.80
CA PRO A 170 6.04 -23.44 -32.39
C PRO A 170 5.31 -23.82 -33.67
N ASN A 171 6.03 -24.40 -34.63
CA ASN A 171 5.41 -25.01 -35.78
C ASN A 171 4.63 -26.24 -35.39
N ASP A 172 3.63 -26.66 -36.21
CA ASP A 172 2.76 -27.82 -35.93
C ASP A 172 3.55 -29.10 -35.61
N LEU A 173 4.70 -29.31 -36.25
CA LEU A 173 5.59 -30.43 -35.96
C LEU A 173 6.24 -30.32 -34.56
N GLU A 174 6.61 -29.15 -34.14
CA GLU A 174 7.20 -28.93 -32.78
C GLU A 174 6.14 -29.01 -31.70
N ALA A 175 4.93 -28.55 -31.98
CA ALA A 175 3.81 -28.62 -31.04
C ALA A 175 3.32 -30.07 -30.87
N ILE A 176 3.12 -30.82 -31.97
CA ILE A 176 2.54 -32.17 -31.96
C ILE A 176 3.56 -33.23 -31.56
N LEU A 177 4.78 -33.21 -32.15
CA LEU A 177 5.80 -34.23 -31.90
C LEU A 177 6.58 -34.00 -30.60
N LEU A 178 6.83 -32.74 -30.23
CA LEU A 178 7.67 -32.41 -29.08
C LEU A 178 6.88 -31.82 -27.89
N GLY A 179 5.57 -31.66 -28.04
CA GLY A 179 4.72 -31.09 -26.97
C GLY A 179 5.12 -29.68 -26.53
N ARG A 180 5.80 -28.91 -27.41
CA ARG A 180 6.27 -27.57 -27.07
C ARG A 180 5.17 -26.54 -27.26
N LEU A 181 4.84 -25.83 -26.18
CA LEU A 181 3.91 -24.69 -26.23
C LEU A 181 4.55 -23.41 -26.72
N ASN A 182 5.90 -23.28 -26.62
CA ASN A 182 6.68 -22.13 -27.04
C ASN A 182 8.01 -22.59 -27.64
N ALA A 183 8.46 -21.97 -28.73
CA ALA A 183 9.75 -22.20 -29.32
C ALA A 183 10.63 -20.95 -29.23
N LYS A 184 11.93 -21.15 -28.99
CA LYS A 184 12.90 -20.05 -29.02
C LYS A 184 13.16 -19.64 -30.47
N ALA A 185 13.14 -18.34 -30.77
CA ALA A 185 13.54 -17.83 -32.06
C ALA A 185 14.97 -18.27 -32.36
N LYS A 186 15.21 -18.89 -33.53
CA LYS A 186 16.57 -19.17 -33.98
C LYS A 186 17.30 -17.83 -34.16
N PRO A 187 18.52 -17.67 -33.64
CA PRO A 187 19.26 -16.45 -33.85
C PRO A 187 19.52 -16.33 -35.38
N SER A 188 18.87 -15.37 -36.00
CA SER A 188 19.22 -14.90 -37.32
C SER A 188 20.64 -14.33 -37.21
N GLY A 189 21.60 -14.88 -38.02
CA GLY A 189 23.02 -14.66 -37.89
C GLY A 189 23.39 -13.26 -37.41
N ASP A 190 24.23 -13.17 -36.39
CA ASP A 190 24.76 -11.98 -35.71
C ASP A 190 24.00 -11.39 -34.52
N GLN A 191 22.89 -11.96 -34.09
CA GLN A 191 22.30 -11.58 -32.81
C GLN A 191 22.93 -12.41 -31.69
N LYS A 192 23.79 -11.79 -30.88
CA LYS A 192 24.22 -12.35 -29.60
C LYS A 192 22.98 -12.72 -28.77
N GLY A 193 22.64 -14.01 -28.76
CA GLY A 193 21.53 -14.53 -28.01
C GLY A 193 21.60 -14.10 -26.54
N ILE A 194 20.46 -13.87 -25.91
CA ILE A 194 20.38 -13.58 -24.50
C ILE A 194 20.95 -14.79 -23.75
N LYS A 195 22.07 -14.62 -23.05
CA LYS A 195 22.71 -15.67 -22.24
C LYS A 195 22.12 -15.59 -20.83
N GLY A 196 21.30 -16.56 -20.45
CA GLY A 196 20.73 -16.68 -19.11
C GLY A 196 19.44 -17.50 -19.08
N PRO A 197 18.99 -17.94 -17.92
CA PRO A 197 17.68 -18.56 -17.78
C PRO A 197 16.58 -17.53 -18.02
N PHE A 198 15.68 -17.82 -18.98
CA PHE A 198 14.50 -17.03 -19.25
C PHE A 198 13.32 -17.66 -18.54
N GLY A 199 12.57 -16.88 -17.78
CA GLY A 199 11.37 -17.27 -17.09
C GLY A 199 11.23 -16.51 -15.78
N PHE A 200 10.00 -16.27 -15.38
CA PHE A 200 9.71 -15.82 -14.01
C PHE A 200 9.96 -17.01 -13.06
N LYS A 201 10.86 -16.84 -12.11
CA LYS A 201 10.92 -17.71 -10.95
C LYS A 201 9.76 -17.29 -10.05
N LEU A 202 8.74 -18.12 -9.99
CA LEU A 202 7.74 -18.04 -8.94
C LEU A 202 8.35 -18.76 -7.73
N ASP A 203 8.72 -18.00 -6.70
CA ASP A 203 9.04 -18.50 -5.38
C ASP A 203 7.74 -18.71 -4.59
#